data_6584f5061aff0ae40daf8731e9ee2bfd
#
_entry.id   6584f5061aff0ae40daf8731e9ee2bfd
#
_cell.length_a   1.000
_cell.length_b   1.000
_cell.length_c   1.000
_cell.angle_alpha   90.00
_cell.angle_beta   90.00
_cell.angle_gamma   90.00
#
_symmetry.space_group_name_H-M   'P 1'
#
loop_
_entity.id
_entity.type
_entity.pdbx_description
1 polymer ?
#
loop_
_entity_poly.entity_id
_entity_poly.type
_entity_poly.pdbx_seq_one_letter_code
_entity_poly.pdbx_strand_id
1 'polypeptide(L)'
;MNHLTLRGTHREMGFQWGARLAERGLRLLDHVPFFLTAERRAFAAACHPAYARHFPAALEELEGLAAGQNCRQEDLETVLFTTYALPPACGCSCLAVSNGNGVFFGRNSDFLTALEPDYTHVTYGFSDRAIPFTGNTTSFVQMEDAVNARGLAIGLTSVYTPRPRPGLNAGMVLRLLAETCAAVPEALDRLRVLPLASCQTLTLADAAGDIAVAECSPEGMRVERPGPAGPFICAANLFHSDLAVPLPPGPFSGPLMQGSSQ
;
A
#
# COMPACT_ATOMS: atom_id res chain seq x y z
N MET A 1 5.30 -16.19 -8.17
CA MET A 1 4.17 -15.30 -7.86
C MET A 1 2.90 -16.11 -7.71
N ASN A 2 2.20 -15.95 -6.59
CA ASN A 2 0.91 -16.61 -6.35
C ASN A 2 -0.22 -15.82 -7.02
N HIS A 3 -1.33 -16.50 -7.35
CA HIS A 3 -2.55 -15.86 -7.86
C HIS A 3 -3.73 -16.25 -6.97
N LEU A 4 -4.48 -15.24 -6.53
CA LEU A 4 -5.61 -15.41 -5.64
C LEU A 4 -6.81 -14.62 -6.17
N THR A 5 -7.97 -15.28 -6.25
CA THR A 5 -9.24 -14.62 -6.52
C THR A 5 -10.15 -14.78 -5.30
N LEU A 6 -10.63 -13.66 -4.80
CA LEU A 6 -11.51 -13.56 -3.63
C LEU A 6 -12.84 -12.94 -4.04
N ARG A 7 -13.95 -13.45 -3.52
CA ARG A 7 -15.30 -12.96 -3.81
C ARG A 7 -16.16 -13.00 -2.54
N GLY A 8 -16.95 -11.97 -2.32
CA GLY A 8 -17.85 -11.86 -1.18
C GLY A 8 -17.73 -10.53 -0.44
N THR A 9 -18.14 -10.52 0.81
CA THR A 9 -17.89 -9.43 1.76
C THR A 9 -16.42 -9.41 2.16
N HIS A 10 -15.94 -8.30 2.71
CA HIS A 10 -14.56 -8.19 3.21
C HIS A 10 -14.24 -9.32 4.22
N ARG A 11 -15.13 -9.57 5.18
CA ARG A 11 -14.96 -10.64 6.16
C ARG A 11 -14.87 -12.03 5.52
N GLU A 12 -15.74 -12.34 4.55
CA GLU A 12 -15.70 -13.62 3.82
C GLU A 12 -14.41 -13.79 3.04
N MET A 13 -13.94 -12.73 2.38
CA MET A 13 -12.70 -12.76 1.61
C MET A 13 -11.47 -12.91 2.50
N GLY A 14 -11.43 -12.23 3.64
CA GLY A 14 -10.41 -12.44 4.67
C GLY A 14 -10.36 -13.89 5.13
N PHE A 15 -11.50 -14.47 5.47
CA PHE A 15 -11.60 -15.87 5.87
C PHE A 15 -11.14 -16.83 4.75
N GLN A 16 -11.58 -16.61 3.51
CA GLN A 16 -11.15 -17.40 2.36
C GLN A 16 -9.63 -17.39 2.19
N TRP A 17 -9.00 -16.23 2.34
CA TRP A 17 -7.55 -16.12 2.22
C TRP A 17 -6.85 -16.85 3.37
N GLY A 18 -7.25 -16.57 4.60
CA GLY A 18 -6.68 -17.20 5.79
C GLY A 18 -6.80 -18.74 5.77
N ALA A 19 -7.98 -19.25 5.44
CA ALA A 19 -8.23 -20.68 5.35
C ALA A 19 -7.38 -21.37 4.27
N ARG A 20 -7.27 -20.76 3.06
CA ARG A 20 -6.44 -21.32 1.97
C ARG A 20 -4.96 -21.39 2.34
N LEU A 21 -4.44 -20.42 3.09
CA LEU A 21 -3.06 -20.48 3.59
C LEU A 21 -2.91 -21.57 4.66
N ALA A 22 -3.85 -21.65 5.60
CA ALA A 22 -3.84 -22.67 6.65
C ALA A 22 -3.93 -24.11 6.09
N GLU A 23 -4.73 -24.34 5.06
CA GLU A 23 -4.83 -25.61 4.34
C GLU A 23 -3.49 -26.04 3.71
N ARG A 24 -2.63 -25.08 3.37
CA ARG A 24 -1.27 -25.33 2.86
C ARG A 24 -0.22 -25.41 3.98
N GLY A 25 -0.62 -25.33 5.23
CA GLY A 25 0.27 -25.32 6.39
C GLY A 25 1.00 -23.99 6.59
N LEU A 26 0.58 -22.93 5.92
CA LEU A 26 1.20 -21.60 6.02
C LEU A 26 0.50 -20.76 7.09
N ARG A 27 1.27 -20.27 8.04
CA ARG A 27 0.81 -19.34 9.08
C ARG A 27 1.40 -17.97 8.81
N LEU A 28 0.55 -16.98 8.60
CA LEU A 28 0.96 -15.62 8.26
C LEU A 28 1.95 -15.01 9.26
N LEU A 29 1.72 -15.23 10.56
CA LEU A 29 2.55 -14.65 11.61
C LEU A 29 3.96 -15.25 11.69
N ASP A 30 4.20 -16.45 11.11
CA ASP A 30 5.52 -17.07 11.04
C ASP A 30 6.40 -16.44 9.94
N HIS A 31 5.80 -15.72 8.98
CA HIS A 31 6.48 -15.07 7.86
C HIS A 31 6.69 -13.55 8.06
N VAL A 32 6.37 -13.02 9.24
CA VAL A 32 6.56 -11.59 9.53
C VAL A 32 8.05 -11.30 9.77
N PRO A 33 8.67 -10.34 9.04
CA PRO A 33 10.13 -10.10 9.13
C PRO A 33 10.54 -9.26 10.35
N PHE A 34 9.69 -9.14 11.37
CA PHE A 34 9.96 -8.39 12.60
C PHE A 34 9.16 -8.94 13.79
N PHE A 35 9.62 -8.64 14.99
CA PHE A 35 8.93 -9.04 16.22
C PHE A 35 7.76 -8.11 16.55
N LEU A 36 6.65 -8.67 17.07
CA LEU A 36 5.51 -7.93 17.57
C LEU A 36 5.79 -7.38 18.97
N THR A 37 6.66 -6.38 19.06
CA THR A 37 7.06 -5.76 20.33
C THR A 37 5.90 -5.01 21.00
N ALA A 38 6.03 -4.70 22.29
CA ALA A 38 5.06 -3.89 23.02
C ALA A 38 4.86 -2.50 22.37
N GLU A 39 5.92 -1.91 21.82
CA GLU A 39 5.88 -0.64 21.09
C GLU A 39 5.02 -0.75 19.82
N ARG A 40 5.22 -1.78 19.00
CA ARG A 40 4.41 -2.02 17.79
C ARG A 40 2.94 -2.25 18.14
N ARG A 41 2.66 -3.03 19.20
CA ARG A 41 1.29 -3.26 19.68
C ARG A 41 0.60 -1.98 20.15
N ALA A 42 1.33 -1.15 20.89
CA ALA A 42 0.81 0.14 21.35
C ALA A 42 0.54 1.10 20.18
N PHE A 43 1.45 1.15 19.19
CA PHE A 43 1.26 1.96 17.99
C PHE A 43 0.06 1.46 17.16
N ALA A 44 -0.08 0.16 16.95
CA ALA A 44 -1.21 -0.42 16.23
C ALA A 44 -2.55 -0.14 16.92
N ALA A 45 -2.61 -0.29 18.25
CA ALA A 45 -3.80 0.05 19.04
C ALA A 45 -4.17 1.54 18.88
N ALA A 46 -3.18 2.44 18.80
CA ALA A 46 -3.42 3.85 18.55
C ALA A 46 -3.88 4.16 17.11
N CYS A 47 -3.55 3.31 16.13
CA CYS A 47 -4.03 3.41 14.75
C CYS A 47 -5.49 2.93 14.59
N HIS A 48 -5.95 1.98 15.38
CA HIS A 48 -7.25 1.33 15.24
C HIS A 48 -8.44 2.33 15.07
N PRO A 49 -8.56 3.44 15.83
CA PRO A 49 -9.63 4.40 15.63
C PRO A 49 -9.66 5.04 14.23
N ALA A 50 -8.49 5.21 13.58
CA ALA A 50 -8.41 5.72 12.21
C ALA A 50 -9.01 4.72 11.22
N TYR A 51 -8.71 3.43 11.37
CA TYR A 51 -9.32 2.36 10.57
C TYR A 51 -10.82 2.27 10.81
N ALA A 52 -11.28 2.25 12.06
CA ALA A 52 -12.70 2.20 12.40
C ALA A 52 -13.50 3.36 11.78
N ARG A 53 -12.89 4.54 11.65
CA ARG A 53 -13.52 5.72 11.07
C ARG A 53 -13.45 5.78 9.55
N HIS A 54 -12.31 5.45 8.96
CA HIS A 54 -12.03 5.72 7.53
C HIS A 54 -12.06 4.47 6.64
N PHE A 55 -11.81 3.29 7.22
CA PHE A 55 -11.78 2.03 6.50
C PHE A 55 -12.27 0.84 7.37
N PRO A 56 -13.51 0.88 7.90
CA PRO A 56 -14.03 -0.19 8.77
C PRO A 56 -14.05 -1.57 8.08
N ALA A 57 -14.29 -1.62 6.78
CA ALA A 57 -14.28 -2.87 6.01
C ALA A 57 -12.93 -3.62 6.07
N ALA A 58 -11.82 -2.90 6.22
CA ALA A 58 -10.52 -3.53 6.44
C ALA A 58 -10.43 -4.27 7.78
N LEU A 59 -11.09 -3.77 8.82
CA LEU A 59 -11.15 -4.46 10.12
C LEU A 59 -11.99 -5.74 10.02
N GLU A 60 -13.09 -5.71 9.28
CA GLU A 60 -13.91 -6.90 9.00
C GLU A 60 -13.13 -7.97 8.25
N GLU A 61 -12.30 -7.55 7.28
CA GLU A 61 -11.45 -8.49 6.54
C GLU A 61 -10.36 -9.09 7.42
N LEU A 62 -9.75 -8.28 8.30
CA LEU A 62 -8.77 -8.77 9.28
C LEU A 62 -9.40 -9.74 10.28
N GLU A 63 -10.64 -9.50 10.71
CA GLU A 63 -11.39 -10.44 11.53
C GLU A 63 -11.57 -11.80 10.81
N GLY A 64 -11.98 -11.75 9.54
CA GLY A 64 -12.11 -12.93 8.70
C GLY A 64 -10.79 -13.67 8.53
N LEU A 65 -9.72 -12.93 8.21
CA LEU A 65 -8.38 -13.48 8.02
C LEU A 65 -7.85 -14.15 9.29
N ALA A 66 -8.05 -13.52 10.46
CA ALA A 66 -7.66 -14.06 11.75
C ALA A 66 -8.41 -15.35 12.06
N ALA A 67 -9.72 -15.40 11.79
CA ALA A 67 -10.54 -16.60 11.94
C ALA A 67 -10.04 -17.74 11.02
N GLY A 68 -9.73 -17.44 9.74
CA GLY A 68 -9.20 -18.43 8.80
C GLY A 68 -7.81 -18.95 9.16
N GLN A 69 -6.99 -18.13 9.83
CA GLN A 69 -5.64 -18.47 10.29
C GLN A 69 -5.61 -19.03 11.73
N ASN A 70 -6.73 -19.02 12.43
CA ASN A 70 -6.82 -19.37 13.86
C ASN A 70 -5.79 -18.61 14.71
N CYS A 71 -5.71 -17.28 14.52
CA CYS A 71 -4.82 -16.37 15.26
C CYS A 71 -5.61 -15.17 15.80
N ARG A 72 -4.95 -14.31 16.59
CA ARG A 72 -5.58 -13.12 17.13
C ARG A 72 -5.59 -12.01 16.07
N GLN A 73 -6.71 -11.32 15.93
CA GLN A 73 -6.85 -10.18 15.03
C GLN A 73 -5.85 -9.07 15.36
N GLU A 74 -5.63 -8.78 16.64
CA GLU A 74 -4.71 -7.73 17.10
C GLU A 74 -3.26 -8.01 16.70
N ASP A 75 -2.87 -9.26 16.49
CA ASP A 75 -1.54 -9.61 15.99
C ASP A 75 -1.42 -9.25 14.50
N LEU A 76 -2.44 -9.52 13.69
CA LEU A 76 -2.49 -9.10 12.29
C LEU A 76 -2.56 -7.56 12.14
N GLU A 77 -3.36 -6.89 12.98
CA GLU A 77 -3.40 -5.42 13.04
C GLU A 77 -2.02 -4.86 13.40
N THR A 78 -1.33 -5.47 14.35
CA THR A 78 0.03 -5.04 14.74
C THR A 78 1.00 -5.14 13.57
N VAL A 79 0.95 -6.22 12.80
CA VAL A 79 1.76 -6.36 11.59
C VAL A 79 1.43 -5.27 10.59
N LEU A 80 0.18 -5.19 10.15
CA LEU A 80 -0.24 -4.31 9.07
C LEU A 80 -0.10 -2.83 9.42
N PHE A 81 -0.57 -2.42 10.60
CA PHE A 81 -0.59 -0.99 10.95
C PHE A 81 0.80 -0.43 11.21
N THR A 82 1.81 -1.29 11.44
CA THR A 82 3.17 -0.85 11.68
C THR A 82 4.12 -1.05 10.49
N THR A 83 3.70 -1.74 9.43
CA THR A 83 4.59 -2.16 8.34
C THR A 83 5.35 -1.00 7.71
N TYR A 84 4.73 0.09 7.29
CA TYR A 84 5.41 1.23 6.68
C TYR A 84 5.75 2.35 7.67
N ALA A 85 5.12 2.35 8.85
CA ALA A 85 5.39 3.35 9.88
C ALA A 85 6.68 3.06 10.66
N LEU A 86 6.97 1.79 10.90
CA LEU A 86 8.15 1.31 11.63
C LEU A 86 8.91 0.26 10.78
N PRO A 87 9.48 0.65 9.63
CA PRO A 87 9.86 -0.27 8.57
C PRO A 87 11.16 -1.05 8.80
N PRO A 88 11.32 -2.19 8.09
CA PRO A 88 12.55 -2.43 7.34
C PRO A 88 12.56 -1.58 6.05
N ALA A 89 13.75 -1.29 5.52
CA ALA A 89 13.91 -0.57 4.27
C ALA A 89 13.43 -1.38 3.06
N CYS A 90 12.79 -0.71 2.11
CA CYS A 90 12.43 -1.26 0.80
C CYS A 90 12.70 -0.22 -0.28
N GLY A 91 13.05 -0.70 -1.48
CA GLY A 91 13.17 0.10 -2.69
C GLY A 91 11.95 -0.13 -3.58
N CYS A 92 11.49 0.90 -4.26
CA CYS A 92 10.41 0.81 -5.25
C CYS A 92 10.55 1.94 -6.27
N SER A 93 9.95 1.74 -7.45
CA SER A 93 9.75 2.81 -8.42
C SER A 93 8.40 2.66 -9.11
N CYS A 94 7.79 3.78 -9.45
CA CYS A 94 6.55 3.85 -10.21
C CYS A 94 6.70 4.82 -11.39
N LEU A 95 6.01 4.52 -12.50
CA LEU A 95 5.93 5.35 -13.68
C LEU A 95 4.49 5.38 -14.17
N ALA A 96 4.00 6.56 -14.51
CA ALA A 96 2.77 6.75 -15.27
C ALA A 96 3.04 7.59 -16.52
N VAL A 97 2.49 7.18 -17.65
CA VAL A 97 2.60 7.87 -18.94
C VAL A 97 1.19 8.02 -19.52
N SER A 98 0.86 9.22 -19.99
CA SER A 98 -0.41 9.49 -20.67
C SER A 98 -0.12 10.25 -21.96
N ASN A 99 -0.39 9.62 -23.12
CA ASN A 99 -0.10 10.21 -24.43
C ASN A 99 -1.15 9.76 -25.46
N GLY A 100 -0.96 10.14 -26.73
CA GLY A 100 -1.88 9.79 -27.82
C GLY A 100 -2.06 8.28 -28.06
N ASN A 101 -1.21 7.41 -27.50
CA ASN A 101 -1.30 5.96 -27.63
C ASN A 101 -2.02 5.31 -26.42
N GLY A 102 -2.34 6.08 -25.38
CA GLY A 102 -3.04 5.61 -24.19
C GLY A 102 -2.38 5.98 -22.87
N VAL A 103 -2.86 5.34 -21.81
CA VAL A 103 -2.34 5.49 -20.46
C VAL A 103 -1.59 4.21 -20.08
N PHE A 104 -0.35 4.36 -19.65
CA PHE A 104 0.52 3.26 -19.24
C PHE A 104 0.95 3.48 -17.81
N PHE A 105 0.93 2.41 -17.03
CA PHE A 105 1.31 2.41 -15.64
C PHE A 105 2.24 1.23 -15.36
N GLY A 106 3.35 1.49 -14.68
CA GLY A 106 4.30 0.46 -14.29
C GLY A 106 4.83 0.69 -12.89
N ARG A 107 5.06 -0.41 -12.17
CA ARG A 107 5.70 -0.40 -10.85
C ARG A 107 6.74 -1.50 -10.75
N ASN A 108 7.87 -1.17 -10.12
CA ASN A 108 8.86 -2.13 -9.70
C ASN A 108 8.92 -2.20 -8.16
N SER A 109 9.08 -3.41 -7.62
CA SER A 109 9.19 -3.67 -6.19
C SER A 109 10.56 -4.30 -5.92
N ASP A 110 11.44 -3.51 -5.30
CA ASP A 110 12.77 -3.95 -4.89
C ASP A 110 12.75 -4.23 -3.39
N PHE A 111 12.31 -5.44 -3.02
CA PHE A 111 12.14 -5.83 -1.64
C PHE A 111 13.03 -7.04 -1.27
N LEU A 112 12.90 -7.53 -0.05
CA LEU A 112 13.67 -8.67 0.44
C LEU A 112 13.39 -9.92 -0.42
N THR A 113 14.40 -10.50 -1.03
CA THR A 113 14.28 -11.73 -1.86
C THR A 113 13.69 -12.89 -1.07
N ALA A 114 13.85 -12.91 0.25
CA ALA A 114 13.21 -13.90 1.12
C ALA A 114 11.67 -13.87 1.08
N LEU A 115 11.06 -12.74 0.69
CA LEU A 115 9.59 -12.58 0.56
C LEU A 115 9.08 -12.82 -0.86
N GLU A 116 9.92 -13.08 -1.85
CA GLU A 116 9.49 -13.38 -3.22
C GLU A 116 8.48 -14.56 -3.30
N PRO A 117 8.60 -15.64 -2.50
CA PRO A 117 7.62 -16.72 -2.48
C PRO A 117 6.22 -16.26 -2.03
N ASP A 118 6.14 -15.20 -1.22
CA ASP A 118 4.89 -14.66 -0.67
C ASP A 118 4.22 -13.65 -1.60
N TYR A 119 4.93 -13.23 -2.66
CA TYR A 119 4.39 -12.27 -3.63
C TYR A 119 3.13 -12.80 -4.30
N THR A 120 2.03 -12.10 -4.08
CA THR A 120 0.70 -12.55 -4.47
C THR A 120 -0.01 -11.49 -5.31
N HIS A 121 -0.48 -11.90 -6.49
CA HIS A 121 -1.44 -11.14 -7.28
C HIS A 121 -2.86 -11.50 -6.83
N VAL A 122 -3.63 -10.51 -6.42
CA VAL A 122 -4.97 -10.72 -5.86
C VAL A 122 -6.02 -10.01 -6.71
N THR A 123 -7.11 -10.69 -7.01
CA THR A 123 -8.30 -10.10 -7.61
C THR A 123 -9.44 -10.13 -6.59
N TYR A 124 -9.97 -8.95 -6.27
CA TYR A 124 -11.08 -8.75 -5.36
C TYR A 124 -12.39 -8.49 -6.12
N GLY A 125 -13.41 -9.28 -5.83
CA GLY A 125 -14.78 -9.10 -6.34
C GLY A 125 -15.75 -8.95 -5.17
N PHE A 126 -16.07 -7.70 -4.83
CA PHE A 126 -16.93 -7.37 -3.70
C PHE A 126 -18.40 -7.65 -3.97
N SER A 127 -19.14 -8.09 -2.95
CA SER A 127 -20.60 -8.25 -2.97
C SER A 127 -21.36 -6.99 -2.50
N ASP A 128 -20.62 -5.96 -2.05
CA ASP A 128 -21.12 -4.66 -1.64
C ASP A 128 -20.83 -3.57 -2.69
N ARG A 129 -20.72 -2.30 -2.25
CA ARG A 129 -20.50 -1.15 -3.14
C ARG A 129 -19.03 -0.86 -3.45
N ALA A 130 -18.09 -1.61 -2.89
CA ALA A 130 -16.69 -1.40 -3.15
C ALA A 130 -16.36 -1.70 -4.63
N ILE A 131 -15.46 -0.93 -5.21
CA ILE A 131 -15.05 -1.10 -6.60
C ILE A 131 -14.15 -2.33 -6.69
N PRO A 132 -14.48 -3.34 -7.52
CA PRO A 132 -13.60 -4.47 -7.76
C PRO A 132 -12.24 -4.01 -8.28
N PHE A 133 -11.17 -4.67 -7.83
CA PHE A 133 -9.82 -4.35 -8.27
C PHE A 133 -8.94 -5.59 -8.34
N THR A 134 -7.80 -5.44 -9.01
CA THR A 134 -6.69 -6.38 -8.96
C THR A 134 -5.42 -5.65 -8.56
N GLY A 135 -4.52 -6.31 -7.84
CA GLY A 135 -3.30 -5.70 -7.34
C GLY A 135 -2.29 -6.72 -6.82
N ASN A 136 -1.15 -6.24 -6.42
CA ASN A 136 -0.05 -7.05 -5.92
C ASN A 136 0.29 -6.71 -4.46
N THR A 137 0.72 -7.72 -3.72
CA THR A 137 1.11 -7.59 -2.32
C THR A 137 2.15 -8.62 -1.91
N THR A 138 2.96 -8.26 -0.91
CA THR A 138 3.80 -9.17 -0.12
C THR A 138 3.31 -9.28 1.33
N SER A 139 2.28 -8.53 1.70
CA SER A 139 1.79 -8.41 3.09
C SER A 139 0.26 -8.51 3.15
N PHE A 140 -0.24 -9.70 2.88
CA PHE A 140 -1.68 -10.05 2.89
C PHE A 140 -2.60 -8.94 2.33
N VAL A 141 -3.53 -8.43 3.15
CA VAL A 141 -4.64 -7.57 2.69
C VAL A 141 -4.25 -6.15 2.26
N GLN A 142 -3.03 -5.66 2.57
CA GLN A 142 -2.56 -4.39 2.00
C GLN A 142 -2.14 -4.56 0.55
N MET A 143 -2.10 -3.46 -0.22
CA MET A 143 -1.68 -3.49 -1.62
C MET A 143 -0.46 -2.60 -1.84
N GLU A 144 0.41 -3.01 -2.74
CA GLU A 144 1.57 -2.25 -3.20
C GLU A 144 1.30 -1.53 -4.51
N ASP A 145 0.43 -2.11 -5.33
CA ASP A 145 -0.19 -1.52 -6.50
C ASP A 145 -1.60 -2.08 -6.71
N ALA A 146 -2.43 -1.39 -7.45
CA ALA A 146 -3.74 -1.85 -7.83
C ALA A 146 -4.25 -1.16 -9.10
N VAL A 147 -5.12 -1.85 -9.83
CA VAL A 147 -5.96 -1.29 -10.88
C VAL A 147 -7.40 -1.70 -10.60
N ASN A 148 -8.31 -0.74 -10.53
CA ASN A 148 -9.71 -1.03 -10.26
C ASN A 148 -10.58 -1.07 -11.52
N ALA A 149 -11.81 -1.57 -11.39
CA ALA A 149 -12.74 -1.74 -12.48
C ALA A 149 -13.24 -0.41 -13.11
N ARG A 150 -12.90 0.74 -12.53
CA ARG A 150 -13.15 2.08 -13.08
C ARG A 150 -11.94 2.63 -13.85
N GLY A 151 -10.82 1.91 -13.88
CA GLY A 151 -9.61 2.29 -14.60
C GLY A 151 -8.65 3.17 -13.79
N LEU A 152 -8.84 3.33 -12.49
CA LEU A 152 -7.87 3.98 -11.63
C LEU A 152 -6.74 2.99 -11.29
N ALA A 153 -5.52 3.34 -11.68
CA ALA A 153 -4.27 2.65 -11.33
C ALA A 153 -3.53 3.43 -10.25
N ILE A 154 -3.01 2.71 -9.25
CA ILE A 154 -2.29 3.29 -8.11
C ILE A 154 -1.08 2.42 -7.79
N GLY A 155 0.09 3.04 -7.57
CA GLY A 155 1.28 2.35 -7.10
C GLY A 155 1.95 3.11 -5.97
N LEU A 156 2.44 2.36 -5.01
CA LEU A 156 3.07 2.83 -3.79
C LEU A 156 4.59 2.78 -3.91
N THR A 157 5.27 3.87 -3.51
CA THR A 157 6.67 3.80 -3.07
C THR A 157 6.78 4.30 -1.64
N SER A 158 7.44 3.53 -0.78
CA SER A 158 7.64 3.94 0.61
C SER A 158 8.73 5.01 0.70
N VAL A 159 8.56 5.97 1.61
CA VAL A 159 9.56 7.00 1.93
C VAL A 159 9.90 6.89 3.41
N TYR A 160 11.16 7.13 3.76
CA TYR A 160 11.57 7.12 5.16
C TYR A 160 10.69 8.06 6.00
N THR A 161 10.23 7.55 7.14
CA THR A 161 9.31 8.26 8.03
C THR A 161 10.02 8.61 9.33
N PRO A 162 10.52 9.84 9.49
CA PRO A 162 11.25 10.22 10.71
C PRO A 162 10.34 10.31 11.95
N ARG A 163 9.05 10.59 11.75
CA ARG A 163 8.06 10.78 12.81
C ARG A 163 6.75 10.10 12.43
N PRO A 164 6.62 8.78 12.63
CA PRO A 164 5.36 8.09 12.39
C PRO A 164 4.29 8.60 13.36
N ARG A 165 3.04 8.63 12.89
CA ARG A 165 1.86 9.00 13.69
C ARG A 165 0.80 7.92 13.58
N PRO A 166 -0.06 7.73 14.61
CA PRO A 166 -1.21 6.86 14.47
C PRO A 166 -2.11 7.27 13.29
N GLY A 167 -2.37 6.34 12.39
CA GLY A 167 -3.12 6.58 11.15
C GLY A 167 -3.20 5.33 10.29
N LEU A 168 -3.59 5.52 9.03
CA LEU A 168 -3.64 4.45 8.05
C LEU A 168 -2.24 4.19 7.48
N ASN A 169 -1.88 2.93 7.33
CA ASN A 169 -0.63 2.53 6.67
C ASN A 169 -0.72 2.73 5.15
N ALA A 170 0.43 2.93 4.51
CA ALA A 170 0.52 3.28 3.10
C ALA A 170 -0.17 2.28 2.15
N GLY A 171 0.01 0.98 2.36
CA GLY A 171 -0.61 -0.06 1.52
C GLY A 171 -2.13 -0.18 1.73
N MET A 172 -2.61 0.14 2.94
CA MET A 172 -4.05 0.20 3.23
C MET A 172 -4.69 1.48 2.70
N VAL A 173 -3.96 2.60 2.66
CA VAL A 173 -4.39 3.83 1.98
C VAL A 173 -4.57 3.57 0.49
N LEU A 174 -3.58 2.97 -0.17
CA LEU A 174 -3.67 2.59 -1.59
C LEU A 174 -4.91 1.74 -1.83
N ARG A 175 -5.11 0.71 -1.02
CA ARG A 175 -6.25 -0.18 -1.12
C ARG A 175 -7.58 0.55 -0.94
N LEU A 176 -7.72 1.40 0.07
CA LEU A 176 -8.91 2.22 0.27
C LEU A 176 -9.26 3.05 -0.96
N LEU A 177 -8.26 3.67 -1.59
CA LEU A 177 -8.48 4.45 -2.82
C LEU A 177 -8.93 3.55 -3.98
N ALA A 178 -8.32 2.38 -4.15
CA ALA A 178 -8.71 1.42 -5.18
C ALA A 178 -10.16 0.95 -5.02
N GLU A 179 -10.64 0.78 -3.79
CA GLU A 179 -12.01 0.35 -3.49
C GLU A 179 -13.06 1.46 -3.60
N THR A 180 -12.67 2.75 -3.49
CA THR A 180 -13.63 3.85 -3.30
C THR A 180 -13.54 4.97 -4.31
N CYS A 181 -12.46 5.07 -5.10
CA CYS A 181 -12.24 6.17 -6.05
C CYS A 181 -12.23 5.65 -7.49
N ALA A 182 -12.86 6.41 -8.39
CA ALA A 182 -12.93 6.06 -9.80
C ALA A 182 -11.88 6.79 -10.66
N ALA A 183 -11.32 7.90 -10.18
CA ALA A 183 -10.45 8.78 -10.95
C ALA A 183 -9.39 9.44 -10.06
N VAL A 184 -8.34 9.97 -10.68
CA VAL A 184 -7.23 10.66 -9.99
C VAL A 184 -7.70 11.82 -9.11
N PRO A 185 -8.61 12.73 -9.54
CA PRO A 185 -9.09 13.81 -8.68
C PRO A 185 -9.78 13.32 -7.40
N GLU A 186 -10.63 12.28 -7.51
CA GLU A 186 -11.31 11.68 -6.36
C GLU A 186 -10.30 11.10 -5.36
N ALA A 187 -9.28 10.39 -5.86
CA ALA A 187 -8.22 9.83 -5.02
C ALA A 187 -7.43 10.93 -4.30
N LEU A 188 -7.08 12.02 -4.99
CA LEU A 188 -6.38 13.15 -4.40
C LEU A 188 -7.22 13.87 -3.34
N ASP A 189 -8.51 14.07 -3.57
CA ASP A 189 -9.42 14.68 -2.59
C ASP A 189 -9.60 13.79 -1.37
N ARG A 190 -9.71 12.48 -1.58
CA ARG A 190 -9.78 11.51 -0.48
C ARG A 190 -8.52 11.52 0.37
N LEU A 191 -7.34 11.54 -0.25
CA LEU A 191 -6.04 11.58 0.44
C LEU A 191 -5.88 12.78 1.38
N ARG A 192 -6.42 13.95 1.01
CA ARG A 192 -6.31 15.19 1.83
C ARG A 192 -6.91 15.08 3.22
N VAL A 193 -7.85 14.18 3.42
CA VAL A 193 -8.60 14.03 4.68
C VAL A 193 -8.24 12.78 5.48
N LEU A 194 -7.35 11.93 4.95
CA LEU A 194 -6.95 10.70 5.64
C LEU A 194 -5.81 10.96 6.62
N PRO A 195 -5.89 10.44 7.85
CA PRO A 195 -4.75 10.40 8.76
C PRO A 195 -3.74 9.36 8.29
N LEU A 196 -2.56 9.80 7.90
CA LEU A 196 -1.50 8.93 7.37
C LEU A 196 -0.50 8.56 8.47
N ALA A 197 -0.11 7.27 8.52
CA ALA A 197 0.83 6.79 9.53
C ALA A 197 2.30 7.00 9.14
N SER A 198 2.59 7.12 7.85
CA SER A 198 3.94 7.12 7.29
C SER A 198 4.08 8.06 6.09
N CYS A 199 5.32 8.28 5.68
CA CYS A 199 5.66 8.94 4.43
C CYS A 199 5.63 7.94 3.27
N GLN A 200 5.00 8.30 2.16
CA GLN A 200 4.93 7.53 0.93
C GLN A 200 4.67 8.41 -0.28
N THR A 201 4.99 7.93 -1.46
CA THR A 201 4.42 8.47 -2.69
C THR A 201 3.34 7.52 -3.23
N LEU A 202 2.30 8.08 -3.81
CA LEU A 202 1.30 7.35 -4.58
C LEU A 202 1.31 7.89 -6.01
N THR A 203 1.77 7.06 -6.94
CA THR A 203 1.63 7.34 -8.38
C THR A 203 0.24 6.92 -8.80
N LEU A 204 -0.47 7.82 -9.47
CA LEU A 204 -1.87 7.68 -9.84
C LEU A 204 -2.02 7.85 -11.35
N ALA A 205 -2.86 7.04 -11.97
CA ALA A 205 -3.29 7.21 -13.36
C ALA A 205 -4.74 6.77 -13.52
N ASP A 206 -5.51 7.42 -14.38
CA ASP A 206 -6.88 7.00 -14.67
C ASP A 206 -7.16 6.85 -16.17
N ALA A 207 -8.31 6.24 -16.48
CA ALA A 207 -8.72 5.97 -17.86
C ALA A 207 -8.98 7.24 -18.70
N ALA A 208 -9.17 8.40 -18.06
CA ALA A 208 -9.33 9.69 -18.75
C ALA A 208 -7.96 10.31 -19.16
N GLY A 209 -6.85 9.73 -18.70
CA GLY A 209 -5.50 10.21 -19.01
C GLY A 209 -4.94 11.14 -17.96
N ASP A 210 -5.63 11.35 -16.84
CA ASP A 210 -5.06 12.12 -15.74
C ASP A 210 -4.00 11.29 -15.01
N ILE A 211 -2.80 11.86 -14.80
CA ILE A 211 -1.69 11.23 -14.08
C ILE A 211 -1.11 12.18 -13.04
N ALA A 212 -0.73 11.64 -11.89
CA ALA A 212 -0.16 12.42 -10.80
C ALA A 212 0.75 11.57 -9.90
N VAL A 213 1.65 12.22 -9.18
CA VAL A 213 2.27 11.70 -7.96
C VAL A 213 1.78 12.52 -6.78
N ALA A 214 1.26 11.83 -5.76
CA ALA A 214 0.98 12.41 -4.47
C ALA A 214 2.10 12.03 -3.49
N GLU A 215 2.90 12.99 -3.09
CA GLU A 215 3.83 12.88 -1.98
C GLU A 215 3.08 13.12 -0.69
N CYS A 216 3.05 12.11 0.18
CA CYS A 216 2.20 12.06 1.36
C CYS A 216 3.03 11.85 2.62
N SER A 217 2.79 12.64 3.65
CA SER A 217 3.36 12.49 4.98
C SER A 217 2.29 12.69 6.06
N PRO A 218 2.56 12.31 7.33
CA PRO A 218 1.65 12.64 8.44
C PRO A 218 1.44 14.17 8.66
N GLU A 219 2.31 15.01 8.12
CA GLU A 219 2.22 16.47 8.22
C GLU A 219 1.50 17.13 7.05
N GLY A 220 1.38 16.44 5.89
CA GLY A 220 0.74 17.04 4.73
C GLY A 220 0.98 16.30 3.44
N MET A 221 0.50 16.86 2.34
CA MET A 221 0.56 16.28 1.01
C MET A 221 0.98 17.34 -0.02
N ARG A 222 1.75 16.89 -1.02
CA ARG A 222 2.03 17.64 -2.26
C ARG A 222 1.66 16.79 -3.46
N VAL A 223 1.23 17.45 -4.52
CA VAL A 223 0.84 16.80 -5.77
C VAL A 223 1.74 17.29 -6.88
N GLU A 224 2.40 16.35 -7.55
CA GLU A 224 3.12 16.60 -8.78
C GLU A 224 2.28 16.19 -9.98
N ARG A 225 2.42 16.94 -11.07
CA ARG A 225 1.81 16.70 -12.38
C ARG A 225 2.89 16.64 -13.45
N PRO A 226 2.64 16.03 -14.62
CA PRO A 226 3.58 16.06 -15.72
C PRO A 226 4.08 17.48 -16.04
N GLY A 227 5.38 17.63 -16.14
CA GLY A 227 6.04 18.89 -16.47
C GLY A 227 6.39 19.02 -17.95
N PRO A 228 7.17 20.05 -18.32
CA PRO A 228 7.61 20.29 -19.71
C PRO A 228 8.45 19.14 -20.30
N ALA A 229 9.02 18.28 -19.47
CA ALA A 229 9.86 17.16 -19.90
C ALA A 229 9.09 16.06 -20.68
N GLY A 230 7.76 16.03 -20.60
CA GLY A 230 6.96 15.07 -21.35
C GLY A 230 5.68 14.61 -20.63
N PRO A 231 4.91 13.74 -21.27
CA PRO A 231 3.62 13.25 -20.78
C PRO A 231 3.79 12.09 -19.78
N PHE A 232 4.74 12.18 -18.88
CA PHE A 232 5.01 11.15 -17.88
C PHE A 232 5.30 11.75 -16.51
N ILE A 233 5.17 10.91 -15.49
CA ILE A 233 5.57 11.21 -14.13
C ILE A 233 6.10 9.93 -13.47
N CYS A 234 7.10 10.06 -12.60
CA CYS A 234 7.70 8.92 -11.90
C CYS A 234 7.98 9.26 -10.43
N ALA A 235 8.04 8.23 -9.61
CA ALA A 235 8.36 8.34 -8.21
C ALA A 235 9.27 7.19 -7.76
N ALA A 236 10.12 7.48 -6.80
CA ALA A 236 10.96 6.53 -6.09
C ALA A 236 10.81 6.73 -4.57
N ASN A 237 11.78 6.25 -3.77
CA ASN A 237 11.69 6.27 -2.31
C ASN A 237 12.13 7.59 -1.65
N LEU A 238 11.83 8.71 -2.29
CA LEU A 238 12.15 10.04 -1.78
C LEU A 238 11.07 11.05 -2.23
N PHE A 239 10.97 12.15 -1.51
CA PHE A 239 10.17 13.31 -1.89
C PHE A 239 11.01 14.30 -2.68
N HIS A 240 10.42 14.93 -3.70
CA HIS A 240 11.03 15.98 -4.50
C HIS A 240 10.55 17.38 -4.07
N SER A 241 9.42 17.44 -3.35
CA SER A 241 8.84 18.72 -2.86
C SER A 241 9.49 19.17 -1.55
N ASP A 242 8.94 20.26 -0.99
CA ASP A 242 9.27 20.79 0.33
C ASP A 242 8.90 19.87 1.51
N LEU A 243 8.22 18.76 1.26
CA LEU A 243 8.03 17.67 2.23
C LEU A 243 9.29 16.79 2.39
N ALA A 244 10.32 17.01 1.57
CA ALA A 244 11.55 16.22 1.61
C ALA A 244 12.13 16.16 3.03
N VAL A 245 12.39 14.93 3.48
CA VAL A 245 13.01 14.67 4.78
C VAL A 245 14.46 14.23 4.58
N PRO A 246 15.39 14.61 5.45
CA PRO A 246 16.75 14.11 5.39
C PRO A 246 16.76 12.58 5.44
N LEU A 247 17.56 11.95 4.58
CA LEU A 247 17.79 10.51 4.70
C LEU A 247 18.43 10.19 6.05
N PRO A 248 18.04 9.10 6.71
CA PRO A 248 18.67 8.72 7.96
C PRO A 248 20.16 8.46 7.75
N PRO A 249 21.03 8.84 8.68
CA PRO A 249 22.43 8.40 8.66
C PRO A 249 22.48 6.88 8.85
N GLY A 250 22.98 6.14 7.86
CA GLY A 250 23.09 4.69 7.97
C GLY A 250 23.10 3.96 6.63
N PRO A 251 22.98 2.64 6.61
CA PRO A 251 23.26 1.76 5.46
C PRO A 251 22.43 1.98 4.20
N PHE A 252 21.51 2.95 4.18
CA PHE A 252 20.77 3.36 2.98
C PHE A 252 21.59 4.16 1.97
N SER A 253 22.81 4.57 2.30
CA SER A 253 23.79 5.18 1.39
C SER A 253 24.63 4.15 0.62
N GLY A 254 24.24 2.89 0.61
CA GLY A 254 24.94 1.81 -0.07
C GLY A 254 24.73 1.80 -1.60
N PRO A 255 25.49 0.94 -2.33
CA PRO A 255 25.56 0.93 -3.81
C PRO A 255 24.25 0.70 -4.55
N LEU A 256 23.19 0.25 -3.87
CA LEU A 256 21.86 0.04 -4.47
C LEU A 256 21.14 1.34 -4.89
N MET A 257 21.55 2.49 -4.35
CA MET A 257 21.02 3.80 -4.74
C MET A 257 21.77 4.44 -5.92
N GLN A 258 22.93 3.88 -6.33
CA GLN A 258 23.72 4.38 -7.44
C GLN A 258 23.41 3.72 -8.79
N GLY A 259 22.60 2.65 -8.80
CA GLY A 259 22.31 1.86 -9.99
C GLY A 259 21.17 2.37 -10.88
N SER A 260 20.40 3.37 -10.46
CA SER A 260 19.25 3.88 -11.20
C SER A 260 19.50 5.17 -12.00
N SER A 261 20.77 5.58 -12.15
CA SER A 261 21.17 6.77 -12.93
C SER A 261 22.05 6.45 -14.15
N GLN A 262 21.71 5.36 -14.88
CA GLN A 262 22.23 5.14 -16.22
C GLN A 262 21.11 4.83 -17.20
#